data_d886e96ff5eada828dc33b49133db2a7
#
_entry.id   d886e96ff5eada828dc33b49133db2a7
#
_cell.length_a   1.000
_cell.length_b   1.000
_cell.length_c   1.000
_cell.angle_alpha   90.00
_cell.angle_beta   90.00
_cell.angle_gamma   90.00
#
_symmetry.space_group_name_H-M   'P 1'
#
loop_
_entity.id
_entity.type
_entity.pdbx_description
1 polymer ?
#
loop_
_entity_poly.entity_id
_entity_poly.type
_entity_poly.pdbx_seq_one_letter_code
_entity_poly.pdbx_strand_id
1 'polypeptide(L)'
;MKTLSPEAVARYRRDGFYFPLRVLSPGEAAGYRARLEAVERERGGPLGGELRHKGHLLFTWLAELIRHPHILDAVEDLLGPNLLCWSSSFFIKEARDPAFVSWHQDSTYWGLSEPDVVTAWVALSESSIESGAMRMIPGTHTEQVAHRDTFAPDNLLSRGQEIMVEVDEARAIDVVLHPGEMSLHHVRMFHGSPPNRSADRRIGYAIRYIPTRVQQVAGARDTATLVRGVDEYRHFDPEEPPAADLDPAARARHAAIMKRQGELLYRGTTAERFR
;
A
#
# COMPACT_ATOMS: atom_id res chain seq x y z
N MET A 1 -4.79 -0.85 -23.84
CA MET A 1 -5.40 -1.19 -22.53
C MET A 1 -5.48 -2.70 -22.44
N LYS A 2 -5.12 -3.24 -21.28
CA LYS A 2 -5.02 -4.69 -21.06
C LYS A 2 -6.19 -5.22 -20.21
N THR A 3 -6.58 -4.48 -19.19
CA THR A 3 -7.61 -4.90 -18.22
C THR A 3 -8.68 -3.84 -18.00
N LEU A 4 -8.28 -2.57 -17.87
CA LEU A 4 -9.23 -1.48 -17.65
C LEU A 4 -9.87 -1.04 -18.97
N SER A 5 -11.20 -0.87 -18.97
CA SER A 5 -11.86 -0.24 -20.11
C SER A 5 -11.52 1.26 -20.19
N PRO A 6 -11.72 1.92 -21.34
CA PRO A 6 -11.56 3.37 -21.45
C PRO A 6 -12.38 4.14 -20.40
N GLU A 7 -13.58 3.66 -20.09
CA GLU A 7 -14.47 4.26 -19.09
C GLU A 7 -13.91 4.08 -17.67
N ALA A 8 -13.30 2.92 -17.36
CA ALA A 8 -12.65 2.67 -16.08
C ALA A 8 -11.45 3.61 -15.86
N VAL A 9 -10.62 3.78 -16.90
CA VAL A 9 -9.51 4.74 -16.88
C VAL A 9 -10.01 6.18 -16.74
N ALA A 10 -11.06 6.56 -17.46
CA ALA A 10 -11.65 7.89 -17.35
C ALA A 10 -12.23 8.13 -15.95
N ARG A 11 -12.87 7.11 -15.37
CA ARG A 11 -13.40 7.16 -14.00
C ARG A 11 -12.26 7.31 -12.97
N TYR A 12 -11.19 6.52 -13.08
CA TYR A 12 -10.02 6.67 -12.23
C TYR A 12 -9.42 8.08 -12.31
N ARG A 13 -9.26 8.63 -13.51
CA ARG A 13 -8.72 9.98 -13.70
C ARG A 13 -9.61 11.08 -13.14
N ARG A 14 -10.94 10.90 -13.17
CA ARG A 14 -11.92 11.86 -12.64
C ARG A 14 -12.02 11.78 -11.12
N ASP A 15 -12.11 10.55 -10.58
CA ASP A 15 -12.44 10.31 -9.17
C ASP A 15 -11.20 10.10 -8.30
N GLY A 16 -10.05 9.74 -8.90
CA GLY A 16 -8.80 9.44 -8.22
C GLY A 16 -8.68 7.99 -7.74
N PHE A 17 -9.68 7.16 -7.98
CA PHE A 17 -9.69 5.73 -7.62
C PHE A 17 -10.63 4.93 -8.51
N TYR A 18 -10.43 3.60 -8.52
CA TYR A 18 -11.31 2.66 -9.21
C TYR A 18 -11.37 1.33 -8.45
N PHE A 19 -12.54 0.78 -8.26
CA PHE A 19 -12.83 -0.52 -7.65
C PHE A 19 -14.26 -0.99 -7.98
N PRO A 20 -14.65 -2.27 -7.73
CA PRO A 20 -13.75 -3.39 -7.46
C PRO A 20 -13.11 -3.93 -8.74
N LEU A 21 -11.92 -4.51 -8.62
CA LEU A 21 -11.26 -5.27 -9.68
C LEU A 21 -10.88 -6.64 -9.14
N ARG A 22 -11.38 -7.72 -9.74
CA ARG A 22 -10.96 -9.06 -9.36
C ARG A 22 -9.62 -9.39 -9.99
N VAL A 23 -8.62 -9.64 -9.14
CA VAL A 23 -7.24 -9.95 -9.57
C VAL A 23 -6.77 -11.32 -9.10
N LEU A 24 -7.38 -11.85 -8.03
CA LEU A 24 -7.15 -13.19 -7.52
C LEU A 24 -8.50 -13.92 -7.43
N SER A 25 -8.47 -15.23 -7.59
CA SER A 25 -9.59 -16.06 -7.19
C SER A 25 -9.76 -16.05 -5.66
N PRO A 26 -10.93 -16.38 -5.12
CA PRO A 26 -11.11 -16.53 -3.68
C PRO A 26 -10.15 -17.56 -3.05
N GLY A 27 -9.80 -18.63 -3.78
CA GLY A 27 -8.86 -19.65 -3.32
C GLY A 27 -7.43 -19.12 -3.23
N GLU A 28 -6.97 -18.32 -4.20
CA GLU A 28 -5.66 -17.68 -4.15
C GLU A 28 -5.58 -16.67 -2.98
N ALA A 29 -6.61 -15.85 -2.79
CA ALA A 29 -6.67 -14.92 -1.67
C ALA A 29 -6.62 -15.64 -0.31
N ALA A 30 -7.37 -16.74 -0.17
CA ALA A 30 -7.32 -17.61 1.01
C ALA A 30 -5.93 -18.23 1.21
N GLY A 31 -5.25 -18.61 0.12
CA GLY A 31 -3.87 -19.10 0.15
C GLY A 31 -2.88 -18.06 0.68
N TYR A 32 -2.98 -16.79 0.23
CA TYR A 32 -2.16 -15.69 0.74
C TYR A 32 -2.43 -15.40 2.23
N ARG A 33 -3.71 -15.39 2.63
CA ARG A 33 -4.09 -15.25 4.04
C ARG A 33 -3.49 -16.37 4.90
N ALA A 34 -3.62 -17.62 4.46
CA ALA A 34 -3.09 -18.79 5.17
C ALA A 34 -1.57 -18.73 5.37
N ARG A 35 -0.82 -18.26 4.35
CA ARG A 35 0.64 -18.07 4.45
C ARG A 35 1.00 -16.98 5.48
N LEU A 36 0.31 -15.85 5.48
CA LEU A 36 0.48 -14.82 6.49
C LEU A 36 0.24 -15.37 7.89
N GLU A 37 -0.89 -16.03 8.10
CA GLU A 37 -1.27 -16.61 9.40
C GLU A 37 -0.31 -17.74 9.85
N ALA A 38 0.31 -18.48 8.91
CA ALA A 38 1.35 -19.45 9.22
C ALA A 38 2.62 -18.77 9.75
N VAL A 39 3.08 -17.71 9.08
CA VAL A 39 4.22 -16.91 9.54
C VAL A 39 3.97 -16.35 10.94
N GLU A 40 2.77 -15.82 11.20
CA GLU A 40 2.40 -15.27 12.52
C GLU A 40 2.40 -16.35 13.60
N ARG A 41 1.88 -17.55 13.32
CA ARG A 41 1.93 -18.70 14.25
C ARG A 41 3.35 -19.13 14.56
N GLU A 42 4.20 -19.27 13.55
CA GLU A 42 5.62 -19.67 13.74
C GLU A 42 6.40 -18.64 14.56
N ARG A 43 6.04 -17.37 14.44
CA ARG A 43 6.66 -16.27 15.20
C ARG A 43 6.07 -16.09 16.59
N GLY A 44 4.94 -16.72 16.89
CA GLY A 44 4.24 -16.58 18.17
C GLY A 44 3.48 -15.25 18.34
N GLY A 45 3.12 -14.56 17.25
CA GLY A 45 2.35 -13.32 17.32
C GLY A 45 2.14 -12.63 15.97
N PRO A 46 1.32 -11.57 15.93
CA PRO A 46 0.97 -10.87 14.70
C PRO A 46 2.21 -10.25 14.02
N LEU A 47 2.13 -10.15 12.69
CA LEU A 47 3.16 -9.47 11.90
C LEU A 47 3.10 -7.96 12.20
N GLY A 48 4.14 -7.43 12.80
CA GLY A 48 4.21 -6.03 13.23
C GLY A 48 5.53 -5.35 12.89
N GLY A 49 5.58 -4.03 13.13
CA GLY A 49 6.76 -3.22 12.91
C GLY A 49 7.24 -3.24 11.44
N GLU A 50 8.55 -3.25 11.26
CA GLU A 50 9.18 -3.23 9.94
C GLU A 50 8.76 -4.39 9.02
N LEU A 51 8.42 -5.56 9.57
CA LEU A 51 8.01 -6.73 8.78
C LEU A 51 6.69 -6.54 8.03
N ARG A 52 5.89 -5.55 8.40
CA ARG A 52 4.66 -5.19 7.67
C ARG A 52 4.96 -4.43 6.37
N HIS A 53 6.16 -3.85 6.25
CA HIS A 53 6.57 -2.99 5.14
C HIS A 53 7.55 -3.71 4.23
N LYS A 54 7.47 -3.45 2.92
CA LYS A 54 8.28 -4.11 1.89
C LYS A 54 8.38 -5.65 2.07
N GLY A 55 7.28 -6.27 2.48
CA GLY A 55 7.21 -7.71 2.71
C GLY A 55 7.60 -8.57 1.50
N HIS A 56 7.50 -8.00 0.28
CA HIS A 56 7.97 -8.62 -0.96
C HIS A 56 9.50 -8.85 -1.00
N LEU A 57 10.26 -8.23 -0.10
CA LEU A 57 11.70 -8.49 0.07
C LEU A 57 11.99 -9.59 1.09
N LEU A 58 10.98 -10.07 1.82
CA LEU A 58 11.11 -11.05 2.89
C LEU A 58 10.42 -12.37 2.58
N PHE A 59 9.36 -12.33 1.76
CA PHE A 59 8.52 -13.47 1.46
C PHE A 59 8.41 -13.69 -0.03
N THR A 60 8.73 -14.90 -0.49
CA THR A 60 8.71 -15.29 -1.90
C THR A 60 7.33 -15.10 -2.51
N TRP A 61 6.28 -15.47 -1.77
CA TRP A 61 4.90 -15.34 -2.21
C TRP A 61 4.42 -13.89 -2.34
N LEU A 62 4.98 -12.93 -1.59
CA LEU A 62 4.72 -11.50 -1.80
C LEU A 62 5.55 -10.94 -2.96
N ALA A 63 6.76 -11.46 -3.18
CA ALA A 63 7.54 -11.13 -4.37
C ALA A 63 6.85 -11.60 -5.66
N GLU A 64 6.09 -12.69 -5.62
CA GLU A 64 5.21 -13.15 -6.68
C GLU A 64 3.98 -12.24 -6.82
N LEU A 65 3.31 -11.91 -5.70
CA LEU A 65 2.09 -11.10 -5.70
C LEU A 65 2.29 -9.71 -6.31
N ILE A 66 3.40 -9.02 -6.00
CA ILE A 66 3.69 -7.71 -6.60
C ILE A 66 3.95 -7.78 -8.11
N ARG A 67 4.14 -8.99 -8.67
CA ARG A 67 4.32 -9.25 -10.10
C ARG A 67 3.11 -9.94 -10.75
N HIS A 68 2.02 -10.08 -10.00
CA HIS A 68 0.84 -10.78 -10.49
C HIS A 68 0.29 -10.13 -11.77
N PRO A 69 0.10 -10.89 -12.87
CA PRO A 69 -0.24 -10.31 -14.19
C PRO A 69 -1.48 -9.44 -14.16
N HIS A 70 -2.56 -9.88 -13.51
CA HIS A 70 -3.83 -9.14 -13.45
C HIS A 70 -3.69 -7.80 -12.70
N ILE A 71 -2.82 -7.73 -11.68
CA ILE A 71 -2.52 -6.47 -10.98
C ILE A 71 -1.74 -5.56 -11.91
N LEU A 72 -0.65 -6.07 -12.50
CA LEU A 72 0.24 -5.28 -13.34
C LEU A 72 -0.44 -4.79 -14.62
N ASP A 73 -1.35 -5.57 -15.20
CA ASP A 73 -2.09 -5.17 -16.41
C ASP A 73 -3.00 -3.96 -16.12
N ALA A 74 -3.67 -3.94 -14.97
CA ALA A 74 -4.51 -2.80 -14.57
C ALA A 74 -3.66 -1.56 -14.22
N VAL A 75 -2.51 -1.74 -13.56
CA VAL A 75 -1.59 -0.65 -13.22
C VAL A 75 -0.93 -0.07 -14.49
N GLU A 76 -0.54 -0.92 -15.44
CA GLU A 76 0.02 -0.49 -16.72
C GLU A 76 -0.95 0.38 -17.53
N ASP A 77 -2.25 0.09 -17.48
CA ASP A 77 -3.27 0.91 -18.14
C ASP A 77 -3.34 2.35 -17.58
N LEU A 78 -2.84 2.58 -16.35
CA LEU A 78 -2.80 3.89 -15.71
C LEU A 78 -1.43 4.58 -15.80
N LEU A 79 -0.34 3.84 -15.59
CA LEU A 79 1.02 4.38 -15.45
C LEU A 79 1.93 4.13 -16.66
N GLY A 80 1.51 3.27 -17.59
CA GLY A 80 2.32 2.85 -18.73
C GLY A 80 3.16 1.59 -18.45
N PRO A 81 3.97 1.13 -19.42
CA PRO A 81 4.53 -0.22 -19.45
C PRO A 81 5.77 -0.44 -18.58
N ASN A 82 6.41 0.61 -18.08
CA ASN A 82 7.66 0.51 -17.33
C ASN A 82 7.40 0.82 -15.84
N LEU A 83 7.30 -0.24 -15.02
CA LEU A 83 6.79 -0.17 -13.67
C LEU A 83 7.80 -0.67 -12.63
N LEU A 84 7.94 0.13 -11.57
CA LEU A 84 8.60 -0.26 -10.33
C LEU A 84 7.54 -0.48 -9.24
N CYS A 85 7.71 -1.52 -8.42
CA CYS A 85 7.13 -1.58 -7.08
C CYS A 85 8.07 -0.83 -6.14
N TRP A 86 7.66 0.37 -5.72
CA TRP A 86 8.46 1.18 -4.80
C TRP A 86 8.30 0.75 -3.35
N SER A 87 7.08 0.40 -2.95
CA SER A 87 6.81 -0.04 -1.58
C SER A 87 5.59 -0.96 -1.53
N SER A 88 5.49 -1.71 -0.45
CA SER A 88 4.32 -2.52 -0.14
C SER A 88 4.12 -2.62 1.36
N SER A 89 2.88 -2.78 1.82
CA SER A 89 2.59 -2.87 3.26
C SER A 89 1.33 -3.66 3.53
N PHE A 90 1.34 -4.42 4.62
CA PHE A 90 0.12 -4.95 5.18
C PHE A 90 -0.65 -3.89 5.98
N PHE A 91 -1.94 -3.83 5.77
CA PHE A 91 -2.90 -3.11 6.59
C PHE A 91 -3.87 -4.12 7.20
N ILE A 92 -3.58 -4.51 8.42
CA ILE A 92 -4.33 -5.54 9.16
C ILE A 92 -5.07 -4.85 10.30
N LYS A 93 -6.36 -5.18 10.44
CA LYS A 93 -7.16 -4.90 11.62
C LYS A 93 -7.65 -6.22 12.18
N GLU A 94 -7.36 -6.49 13.43
CA GLU A 94 -7.84 -7.70 14.09
C GLU A 94 -9.38 -7.65 14.28
N ALA A 95 -9.99 -8.78 14.61
CA ALA A 95 -11.40 -8.80 14.94
C ALA A 95 -11.70 -7.84 16.10
N ARG A 96 -12.68 -6.96 15.94
CA ARG A 96 -13.07 -5.94 16.94
C ARG A 96 -11.93 -5.01 17.36
N ASP A 97 -11.02 -4.73 16.42
CA ASP A 97 -9.85 -3.88 16.62
C ASP A 97 -10.26 -2.39 16.61
N PRO A 98 -9.89 -1.60 17.63
CA PRO A 98 -10.12 -0.17 17.64
C PRO A 98 -9.25 0.59 16.64
N ALA A 99 -8.26 -0.05 16.02
CA ALA A 99 -7.34 0.57 15.09
C ALA A 99 -8.07 1.17 13.87
N PHE A 100 -7.71 2.39 13.54
CA PHE A 100 -8.27 3.15 12.44
C PHE A 100 -7.15 3.72 11.54
N VAL A 101 -7.53 4.29 10.41
CA VAL A 101 -6.67 5.11 9.58
C VAL A 101 -7.34 6.47 9.43
N SER A 102 -6.68 7.54 9.89
CA SER A 102 -7.17 8.91 9.74
C SER A 102 -7.31 9.31 8.29
N TRP A 103 -8.12 10.33 7.98
CA TRP A 103 -8.16 10.93 6.67
C TRP A 103 -6.80 11.53 6.31
N HIS A 104 -6.18 11.06 5.23
CA HIS A 104 -4.84 11.45 4.81
C HIS A 104 -4.65 11.35 3.30
N GLN A 105 -3.53 11.87 2.83
CA GLN A 105 -2.93 11.60 1.53
C GLN A 105 -1.60 10.89 1.76
N ASP A 106 -1.30 9.89 0.98
CA ASP A 106 -0.09 9.07 1.13
C ASP A 106 1.20 9.85 0.86
N SER A 107 1.20 10.77 -0.12
CA SER A 107 2.39 11.42 -0.67
C SER A 107 3.17 12.32 0.30
N THR A 108 2.59 12.73 1.41
CA THR A 108 3.08 13.84 2.25
C THR A 108 4.53 13.70 2.71
N TYR A 109 4.99 12.48 3.00
CA TYR A 109 6.33 12.23 3.55
C TYR A 109 7.22 11.35 2.64
N TRP A 110 6.78 11.05 1.43
CA TRP A 110 7.49 10.08 0.58
C TRP A 110 8.63 10.68 -0.23
N GLY A 111 8.58 11.99 -0.49
CA GLY A 111 9.66 12.70 -1.18
C GLY A 111 9.91 12.23 -2.60
N LEU A 112 8.86 11.81 -3.31
CA LEU A 112 8.92 11.46 -4.72
C LEU A 112 8.73 12.71 -5.60
N SER A 113 9.37 12.73 -6.78
CA SER A 113 9.37 13.87 -7.71
C SER A 113 8.01 14.19 -8.31
N GLU A 114 7.18 13.17 -8.48
CA GLU A 114 5.89 13.25 -9.15
C GLU A 114 4.83 12.47 -8.37
N PRO A 115 3.55 12.87 -8.44
CA PRO A 115 2.47 12.16 -7.78
C PRO A 115 1.97 10.95 -8.60
N ASP A 116 2.73 10.51 -9.60
CA ASP A 116 2.40 9.36 -10.43
C ASP A 116 2.67 8.06 -9.67
N VAL A 117 1.89 7.86 -8.63
CA VAL A 117 1.90 6.66 -7.81
C VAL A 117 0.49 6.10 -7.77
N VAL A 118 0.37 4.83 -8.11
CA VAL A 118 -0.86 4.06 -7.96
C VAL A 118 -0.68 3.03 -6.86
N THR A 119 -1.53 3.11 -5.85
CA THR A 119 -1.64 2.06 -4.84
C THR A 119 -2.67 1.03 -5.29
N ALA A 120 -2.24 -0.21 -5.49
CA ALA A 120 -3.10 -1.37 -5.62
C ALA A 120 -3.31 -2.00 -4.23
N TRP A 121 -4.50 -1.84 -3.67
CA TRP A 121 -4.84 -2.41 -2.36
C TRP A 121 -5.63 -3.70 -2.57
N VAL A 122 -5.00 -4.85 -2.32
CA VAL A 122 -5.56 -6.19 -2.53
C VAL A 122 -6.18 -6.70 -1.24
N ALA A 123 -7.46 -7.08 -1.27
CA ALA A 123 -8.16 -7.69 -0.15
C ALA A 123 -7.81 -9.17 -0.05
N LEU A 124 -7.21 -9.59 1.05
CA LEU A 124 -6.91 -11.00 1.37
C LEU A 124 -7.95 -11.61 2.34
N SER A 125 -8.82 -10.78 2.87
CA SER A 125 -10.02 -11.15 3.63
C SER A 125 -11.18 -10.25 3.22
N GLU A 126 -12.36 -10.47 3.76
CA GLU A 126 -13.50 -9.57 3.55
C GLU A 126 -13.18 -8.15 4.03
N SER A 127 -13.39 -7.16 3.17
CA SER A 127 -13.26 -5.74 3.48
C SER A 127 -14.63 -5.08 3.33
N SER A 128 -15.48 -5.24 4.33
CA SER A 128 -16.84 -4.70 4.41
C SER A 128 -16.89 -3.43 5.28
N ILE A 129 -18.01 -2.74 5.26
CA ILE A 129 -18.25 -1.59 6.15
C ILE A 129 -18.05 -2.00 7.61
N GLU A 130 -18.54 -3.19 8.02
CA GLU A 130 -18.41 -3.69 9.38
C GLU A 130 -16.94 -3.99 9.75
N SER A 131 -16.14 -4.53 8.79
CA SER A 131 -14.72 -4.79 9.03
C SER A 131 -13.83 -3.55 8.89
N GLY A 132 -14.41 -2.37 8.74
CA GLY A 132 -13.71 -1.09 8.62
C GLY A 132 -13.06 -0.93 7.23
N ALA A 133 -13.83 -1.12 6.16
CA ALA A 133 -13.40 -0.85 4.79
C ALA A 133 -12.82 0.55 4.63
N MET A 134 -11.92 0.70 3.67
CA MET A 134 -11.38 2.00 3.30
C MET A 134 -12.47 2.90 2.74
N ARG A 135 -12.42 4.19 3.06
CA ARG A 135 -13.31 5.23 2.54
C ARG A 135 -12.51 6.23 1.74
N MET A 136 -13.07 6.70 0.63
CA MET A 136 -12.42 7.65 -0.29
C MET A 136 -13.36 8.78 -0.67
N ILE A 137 -12.84 10.00 -0.85
CA ILE A 137 -13.62 11.17 -1.31
C ILE A 137 -13.30 11.43 -2.79
N PRO A 138 -14.24 11.21 -3.73
CA PRO A 138 -13.97 11.38 -5.16
C PRO A 138 -13.46 12.78 -5.52
N GLY A 139 -12.46 12.85 -6.42
CA GLY A 139 -11.93 14.08 -6.98
C GLY A 139 -10.93 14.84 -6.10
N THR A 140 -10.56 14.32 -4.91
CA THR A 140 -9.65 15.01 -3.97
C THR A 140 -8.16 14.83 -4.27
N HIS A 141 -7.82 14.03 -5.27
CA HIS A 141 -6.44 13.70 -5.65
C HIS A 141 -5.72 14.79 -6.45
N THR A 142 -6.41 15.84 -6.86
CA THR A 142 -5.89 16.89 -7.75
C THR A 142 -4.87 17.79 -7.07
N GLU A 143 -4.98 17.96 -5.75
CA GLU A 143 -4.14 18.86 -4.97
C GLU A 143 -3.57 18.18 -3.73
N GLN A 144 -2.36 18.60 -3.33
CA GLN A 144 -1.76 18.23 -2.06
C GLN A 144 -2.22 19.22 -0.99
N VAL A 145 -2.70 18.70 0.15
CA VAL A 145 -3.07 19.52 1.30
C VAL A 145 -2.10 19.35 2.46
N ALA A 146 -2.13 20.30 3.40
CA ALA A 146 -1.32 20.23 4.60
C ALA A 146 -1.77 19.08 5.52
N HIS A 147 -0.80 18.46 6.20
CA HIS A 147 -1.02 17.40 7.18
C HIS A 147 -0.44 17.79 8.52
N ARG A 148 -0.96 17.22 9.58
CA ARG A 148 -0.37 17.24 10.92
C ARG A 148 -0.14 15.81 11.40
N ASP A 149 0.86 15.63 12.26
CA ASP A 149 1.17 14.35 12.88
C ASP A 149 0.49 14.28 14.25
N THR A 150 -0.28 13.23 14.48
CA THR A 150 -0.96 13.01 15.77
C THR A 150 -0.25 11.99 16.63
N PHE A 151 0.47 11.05 16.01
CA PHE A 151 1.06 9.88 16.67
C PHE A 151 0.06 9.08 17.53
N ALA A 152 -1.24 9.19 17.20
CA ALA A 152 -2.31 8.50 17.93
C ALA A 152 -2.04 6.98 17.97
N PRO A 153 -2.16 6.32 19.15
CA PRO A 153 -1.71 4.94 19.34
C PRO A 153 -2.50 3.93 18.49
N ASP A 154 -3.79 4.19 18.25
CA ASP A 154 -4.66 3.30 17.46
C ASP A 154 -4.68 3.66 15.98
N ASN A 155 -3.91 4.67 15.54
CA ASN A 155 -3.78 4.99 14.12
C ASN A 155 -2.73 4.09 13.46
N LEU A 156 -3.12 3.37 12.42
CA LEU A 156 -2.22 2.46 11.69
C LEU A 156 -1.14 3.16 10.85
N LEU A 157 -1.26 4.48 10.66
CA LEU A 157 -0.25 5.27 9.95
C LEU A 157 0.96 5.52 10.84
N SER A 158 2.15 5.41 10.29
CA SER A 158 3.42 5.50 11.02
C SER A 158 3.59 6.79 11.84
N ARG A 159 3.09 7.91 11.35
CA ARG A 159 3.09 9.22 12.05
C ARG A 159 1.71 9.59 12.59
N GLY A 160 0.69 8.76 12.34
CA GLY A 160 -0.70 9.10 12.64
C GLY A 160 -1.14 10.38 11.91
N GLN A 161 -0.57 10.61 10.71
CA GLN A 161 -0.82 11.83 9.95
C GLN A 161 -2.29 11.97 9.56
N GLU A 162 -2.78 13.20 9.62
CA GLU A 162 -4.13 13.55 9.17
C GLU A 162 -4.13 14.87 8.41
N ILE A 163 -5.04 15.01 7.46
CA ILE A 163 -5.21 16.24 6.68
C ILE A 163 -5.73 17.38 7.58
N MET A 164 -5.30 18.61 7.28
CA MET A 164 -5.69 19.82 8.04
C MET A 164 -6.85 20.58 7.39
N VAL A 165 -7.63 19.90 6.54
CA VAL A 165 -8.81 20.49 5.90
C VAL A 165 -10.04 19.75 6.35
N GLU A 166 -11.19 20.41 6.32
CA GLU A 166 -12.47 19.78 6.59
C GLU A 166 -12.80 18.72 5.51
N VAL A 167 -13.23 17.55 5.96
CA VAL A 167 -13.62 16.43 5.08
C VAL A 167 -15.12 16.35 5.05
N ASP A 168 -15.71 16.51 3.87
CA ASP A 168 -17.13 16.23 3.67
C ASP A 168 -17.37 14.72 3.60
N GLU A 169 -17.50 14.10 4.77
CA GLU A 169 -17.69 12.66 4.91
C GLU A 169 -18.98 12.13 4.27
N ALA A 170 -19.96 13.02 3.98
CA ALA A 170 -21.18 12.62 3.28
C ALA A 170 -20.90 12.22 1.83
N ARG A 171 -19.80 12.69 1.25
CA ARG A 171 -19.33 12.31 -0.09
C ARG A 171 -18.45 11.06 -0.12
N ALA A 172 -18.10 10.53 1.05
CA ALA A 172 -17.21 9.38 1.13
C ALA A 172 -17.86 8.12 0.55
N ILE A 173 -17.10 7.38 -0.22
CA ILE A 173 -17.48 6.09 -0.78
C ILE A 173 -16.76 4.99 -0.02
N ASP A 174 -17.50 4.02 0.51
CA ASP A 174 -16.96 2.82 1.14
C ASP A 174 -16.42 1.88 0.05
N VAL A 175 -15.12 1.58 0.14
CA VAL A 175 -14.43 0.67 -0.79
C VAL A 175 -14.59 -0.76 -0.29
N VAL A 176 -15.79 -1.31 -0.51
CA VAL A 176 -16.12 -2.69 -0.15
C VAL A 176 -15.49 -3.64 -1.17
N LEU A 177 -14.72 -4.61 -0.68
CA LEU A 177 -14.00 -5.59 -1.49
C LEU A 177 -14.14 -6.99 -0.90
N HIS A 178 -14.44 -7.96 -1.76
CA HIS A 178 -14.36 -9.37 -1.42
C HIS A 178 -12.93 -9.89 -1.54
N PRO A 179 -12.57 -11.01 -0.87
CA PRO A 179 -11.25 -11.62 -1.01
C PRO A 179 -10.84 -11.84 -2.47
N GLY A 180 -9.67 -11.35 -2.83
CA GLY A 180 -9.15 -11.40 -4.21
C GLY A 180 -9.56 -10.23 -5.10
N GLU A 181 -10.35 -9.29 -4.60
CA GLU A 181 -10.58 -8.02 -5.26
C GLU A 181 -9.57 -6.97 -4.80
N MET A 182 -9.34 -5.97 -5.64
CA MET A 182 -8.49 -4.82 -5.32
C MET A 182 -9.17 -3.50 -5.66
N SER A 183 -8.69 -2.45 -5.02
CA SER A 183 -8.87 -1.06 -5.45
C SER A 183 -7.57 -0.50 -5.98
N LEU A 184 -7.68 0.44 -6.92
CA LEU A 184 -6.59 1.30 -7.38
C LEU A 184 -6.87 2.71 -6.91
N HIS A 185 -5.91 3.39 -6.28
CA HIS A 185 -6.06 4.79 -5.90
C HIS A 185 -4.78 5.60 -6.09
N HIS A 186 -4.98 6.86 -6.37
CA HIS A 186 -3.93 7.85 -6.56
C HIS A 186 -3.32 8.25 -5.21
N VAL A 187 -2.03 8.51 -5.16
CA VAL A 187 -1.27 8.86 -3.96
C VAL A 187 -1.79 10.06 -3.16
N ARG A 188 -2.47 10.99 -3.84
CA ARG A 188 -3.10 12.17 -3.22
C ARG A 188 -4.57 11.99 -2.88
N MET A 189 -5.11 10.78 -3.00
CA MET A 189 -6.50 10.51 -2.67
C MET A 189 -6.75 10.75 -1.18
N PHE A 190 -7.81 11.53 -0.83
CA PHE A 190 -8.26 11.57 0.56
C PHE A 190 -8.88 10.24 0.91
N HIS A 191 -8.24 9.52 1.81
CA HIS A 191 -8.75 8.23 2.25
C HIS A 191 -8.46 7.98 3.73
N GLY A 192 -9.24 7.09 4.30
CA GLY A 192 -9.15 6.69 5.69
C GLY A 192 -9.92 5.39 5.90
N SER A 193 -9.98 4.88 7.11
CA SER A 193 -10.80 3.71 7.42
C SER A 193 -11.18 3.66 8.89
N PRO A 194 -12.47 3.40 9.23
CA PRO A 194 -12.95 3.25 10.60
C PRO A 194 -12.43 1.95 11.23
N PRO A 195 -12.58 1.75 12.54
CA PRO A 195 -12.27 0.52 13.24
C PRO A 195 -12.96 -0.73 12.66
N ASN A 196 -12.36 -1.89 12.87
CA ASN A 196 -12.99 -3.17 12.56
C ASN A 196 -13.95 -3.58 13.70
N ARG A 197 -15.24 -3.69 13.41
CA ARG A 197 -16.29 -4.14 14.35
C ARG A 197 -16.71 -5.58 14.12
N SER A 198 -16.23 -6.20 13.03
CA SER A 198 -16.59 -7.57 12.67
C SER A 198 -15.87 -8.62 13.55
N ALA A 199 -16.31 -9.85 13.45
CA ALA A 199 -15.74 -10.97 14.18
C ALA A 199 -14.51 -11.62 13.48
N ASP A 200 -14.12 -11.15 12.31
CA ASP A 200 -12.94 -11.63 11.56
C ASP A 200 -11.93 -10.50 11.33
N ARG A 201 -10.71 -10.87 11.01
CA ARG A 201 -9.62 -9.96 10.63
C ARG A 201 -9.89 -9.32 9.27
N ARG A 202 -9.60 -8.03 9.11
CA ARG A 202 -9.48 -7.40 7.80
C ARG A 202 -8.02 -7.34 7.40
N ILE A 203 -7.66 -8.06 6.35
CA ILE A 203 -6.29 -8.14 5.84
C ILE A 203 -6.25 -7.55 4.43
N GLY A 204 -5.50 -6.46 4.27
CA GLY A 204 -5.22 -5.84 2.99
C GLY A 204 -3.72 -5.73 2.75
N TYR A 205 -3.32 -5.90 1.50
CA TYR A 205 -1.94 -5.70 1.06
C TYR A 205 -1.89 -4.55 0.05
N ALA A 206 -1.30 -3.43 0.46
CA ALA A 206 -1.15 -2.24 -0.37
C ALA A 206 0.19 -2.30 -1.10
N ILE A 207 0.17 -2.23 -2.43
CA ILE A 207 1.35 -2.26 -3.31
C ILE A 207 1.40 -0.91 -4.03
N ARG A 208 2.50 -0.18 -3.89
CA ARG A 208 2.68 1.14 -4.48
C ARG A 208 3.56 1.04 -5.70
N TYR A 209 2.94 1.27 -6.86
CA TYR A 209 3.60 1.25 -8.15
C TYR A 209 3.88 2.66 -8.64
N ILE A 210 5.05 2.82 -9.25
CA ILE A 210 5.49 4.06 -9.88
C ILE A 210 6.05 3.76 -11.27
N PRO A 211 5.92 4.67 -12.25
CA PRO A 211 6.67 4.55 -13.49
C PRO A 211 8.17 4.83 -13.25
N THR A 212 9.02 4.23 -14.04
CA THR A 212 10.49 4.28 -13.87
C THR A 212 11.09 5.70 -13.95
N ARG A 213 10.35 6.68 -14.50
CA ARG A 213 10.79 8.10 -14.56
C ARG A 213 10.70 8.83 -13.22
N VAL A 214 9.88 8.35 -12.28
CA VAL A 214 9.79 8.93 -10.94
C VAL A 214 11.10 8.74 -10.20
N GLN A 215 11.51 9.72 -9.39
CA GLN A 215 12.74 9.67 -8.61
C GLN A 215 12.51 10.06 -7.17
N GLN A 216 13.38 9.62 -6.28
CA GLN A 216 13.46 10.10 -4.90
C GLN A 216 14.17 11.45 -4.87
N VAL A 217 13.47 12.52 -4.44
CA VAL A 217 14.04 13.88 -4.39
C VAL A 217 14.34 14.34 -2.98
N ALA A 218 13.95 13.57 -1.96
CA ALA A 218 14.22 13.85 -0.55
C ALA A 218 14.90 12.65 0.12
N GLY A 219 15.84 12.91 1.02
CA GLY A 219 16.60 11.85 1.70
C GLY A 219 17.70 11.22 0.85
N ALA A 220 18.16 10.04 1.27
CA ALA A 220 19.09 9.24 0.51
C ALA A 220 18.38 8.55 -0.67
N ARG A 221 19.17 8.13 -1.67
CA ARG A 221 18.67 7.31 -2.78
C ARG A 221 17.97 6.06 -2.24
N ASP A 222 16.71 5.86 -2.64
CA ASP A 222 15.89 4.73 -2.20
C ASP A 222 16.01 3.53 -3.14
N THR A 223 15.31 2.47 -2.83
CA THR A 223 15.30 1.19 -3.55
C THR A 223 13.93 0.91 -4.14
N ALA A 224 13.87 0.20 -5.27
CA ALA A 224 12.63 -0.26 -5.86
C ALA A 224 12.83 -1.56 -6.66
N THR A 225 11.77 -2.35 -6.77
CA THR A 225 11.77 -3.58 -7.56
C THR A 225 11.22 -3.33 -8.95
N LEU A 226 11.99 -3.60 -10.01
CA LEU A 226 11.47 -3.62 -11.37
C LEU A 226 10.50 -4.81 -11.51
N VAL A 227 9.23 -4.51 -11.79
CA VAL A 227 8.17 -5.53 -11.89
C VAL A 227 7.67 -5.72 -13.32
N ARG A 228 7.84 -4.72 -14.20
CA ARG A 228 7.45 -4.78 -15.61
C ARG A 228 8.26 -3.81 -16.46
N GLY A 229 8.54 -4.17 -17.73
CA GLY A 229 9.21 -3.32 -18.70
C GLY A 229 10.70 -3.15 -18.44
N VAL A 230 11.21 -1.95 -18.73
CA VAL A 230 12.63 -1.61 -18.60
C VAL A 230 12.80 -0.34 -17.76
N ASP A 231 13.86 -0.27 -16.97
CA ASP A 231 14.22 0.92 -16.21
C ASP A 231 15.44 1.60 -16.89
N GLU A 232 15.16 2.54 -17.77
CA GLU A 232 16.20 3.33 -18.45
C GLU A 232 16.75 4.46 -17.56
N TYR A 233 15.96 4.92 -16.58
CA TYR A 233 16.29 6.06 -15.72
C TYR A 233 17.22 5.68 -14.56
N ARG A 234 17.04 4.50 -13.99
CA ARG A 234 17.85 3.98 -12.88
C ARG A 234 17.91 4.94 -11.68
N HIS A 235 16.77 5.53 -11.34
CA HIS A 235 16.67 6.47 -10.22
C HIS A 235 16.71 5.79 -8.84
N PHE A 236 16.40 4.51 -8.78
CA PHE A 236 16.39 3.68 -7.57
C PHE A 236 17.48 2.61 -7.63
N ASP A 237 17.98 2.21 -6.45
CA ASP A 237 18.80 1.02 -6.37
C ASP A 237 17.91 -0.22 -6.57
N PRO A 238 18.32 -1.20 -7.40
CA PRO A 238 17.49 -2.37 -7.67
C PRO A 238 17.39 -3.27 -6.43
N GLU A 239 16.17 -3.77 -6.18
CA GLU A 239 15.88 -4.74 -5.14
C GLU A 239 15.92 -6.17 -5.69
N GLU A 240 16.46 -7.09 -4.89
CA GLU A 240 16.49 -8.52 -5.18
C GLU A 240 15.37 -9.24 -4.42
N PRO A 241 14.64 -10.17 -5.06
CA PRO A 241 13.68 -10.99 -4.35
C PRO A 241 14.37 -11.91 -3.34
N PRO A 242 13.68 -12.36 -2.28
CA PRO A 242 14.24 -13.33 -1.34
C PRO A 242 14.37 -14.71 -2.00
N ALA A 243 15.43 -15.46 -1.68
CA ALA A 243 15.61 -16.83 -2.15
C ALA A 243 14.67 -17.83 -1.45
N ALA A 244 14.31 -17.53 -0.22
CA ALA A 244 13.32 -18.25 0.59
C ALA A 244 12.65 -17.28 1.56
N ASP A 245 11.53 -17.68 2.13
CA ASP A 245 10.83 -16.86 3.12
C ASP A 245 11.72 -16.60 4.33
N LEU A 246 11.86 -15.33 4.69
CA LEU A 246 12.69 -14.85 5.81
C LEU A 246 14.18 -15.25 5.71
N ASP A 247 14.70 -15.47 4.49
CA ASP A 247 16.12 -15.74 4.26
C ASP A 247 17.01 -14.72 5.01
N PRO A 248 18.07 -15.17 5.72
CA PRO A 248 18.91 -14.28 6.52
C PRO A 248 19.54 -13.12 5.73
N ALA A 249 19.96 -13.35 4.48
CA ALA A 249 20.53 -12.29 3.65
C ALA A 249 19.46 -11.29 3.22
N ALA A 250 18.26 -11.77 2.85
CA ALA A 250 17.11 -10.92 2.54
C ALA A 250 16.68 -10.08 3.76
N ARG A 251 16.66 -10.66 4.96
CA ARG A 251 16.38 -9.92 6.19
C ARG A 251 17.40 -8.81 6.47
N ALA A 252 18.69 -9.08 6.27
CA ALA A 252 19.74 -8.09 6.45
C ALA A 252 19.58 -6.92 5.45
N ARG A 253 19.32 -7.21 4.16
CA ARG A 253 19.05 -6.18 3.14
C ARG A 253 17.80 -5.38 3.49
N HIS A 254 16.71 -6.05 3.84
CA HIS A 254 15.44 -5.41 4.24
C HIS A 254 15.64 -4.45 5.42
N ALA A 255 16.32 -4.88 6.49
CA ALA A 255 16.59 -4.03 7.66
C ALA A 255 17.38 -2.76 7.30
N ALA A 256 18.37 -2.87 6.40
CA ALA A 256 19.15 -1.73 5.93
C ALA A 256 18.26 -0.74 5.10
N ILE A 257 17.35 -1.26 4.28
CA ILE A 257 16.39 -0.47 3.49
C ILE A 257 15.40 0.22 4.43
N MET A 258 14.82 -0.50 5.39
CA MET A 258 13.85 0.05 6.33
C MET A 258 14.44 1.13 7.22
N LYS A 259 15.69 0.96 7.67
CA LYS A 259 16.41 2.01 8.39
C LYS A 259 16.50 3.30 7.56
N ARG A 260 16.92 3.20 6.31
CA ARG A 260 17.04 4.34 5.37
C ARG A 260 15.71 5.04 5.12
N GLN A 261 14.65 4.26 4.89
CA GLN A 261 13.29 4.80 4.70
C GLN A 261 12.76 5.45 6.00
N GLY A 262 13.06 4.87 7.16
CA GLY A 262 12.71 5.43 8.46
C GLY A 262 13.34 6.80 8.69
N GLU A 263 14.60 7.01 8.32
CA GLU A 263 15.28 8.30 8.42
C GLU A 263 14.58 9.41 7.62
N LEU A 264 14.02 9.07 6.46
CA LEU A 264 13.20 9.99 5.67
C LEU A 264 11.81 10.18 6.28
N LEU A 265 11.11 9.09 6.54
CA LEU A 265 9.73 9.09 7.01
C LEU A 265 9.56 9.83 8.35
N TYR A 266 10.51 9.67 9.27
CA TYR A 266 10.46 10.29 10.59
C TYR A 266 11.30 11.57 10.71
N ARG A 267 11.76 12.13 9.60
CA ARG A 267 12.54 13.37 9.60
C ARG A 267 11.77 14.51 10.30
N GLY A 268 12.43 15.16 11.25
CA GLY A 268 11.83 16.26 12.03
C GLY A 268 10.91 15.82 13.17
N THR A 269 10.90 14.53 13.52
CA THR A 269 10.17 13.99 14.68
C THR A 269 11.11 13.33 15.67
N THR A 270 10.58 12.97 16.85
CA THR A 270 11.26 12.14 17.86
C THR A 270 10.94 10.64 17.71
N ALA A 271 10.09 10.26 16.76
CA ALA A 271 9.74 8.86 16.52
C ALA A 271 10.84 8.17 15.70
N GLU A 272 11.20 6.96 16.07
CA GLU A 272 12.34 6.24 15.48
C GLU A 272 11.97 4.89 14.86
N ARG A 273 10.69 4.45 14.92
CA ARG A 273 10.31 3.08 14.53
C ARG A 273 9.00 3.04 13.75
N PHE A 274 8.95 2.14 12.75
CA PHE A 274 7.71 1.74 12.09
C PHE A 274 6.77 1.03 13.09
N ARG A 275 5.49 1.32 12.98
CA ARG A 275 4.42 0.70 13.77
C ARG A 275 3.86 -0.55 13.11
#